data_b51887cb79db8cf95365b1d35bebfcae
#
_entry.id   b51887cb79db8cf95365b1d35bebfcae
#
_cell.length_a   1.000
_cell.length_b   1.000
_cell.length_c   1.000
_cell.angle_alpha   90.00
_cell.angle_beta   90.00
_cell.angle_gamma   90.00
#
_symmetry.space_group_name_H-M   'P 1'
#
loop_
_entity.id
_entity.type
_entity.pdbx_description
1 polymer ?
#
loop_
_entity_poly.entity_id
_entity_poly.type
_entity_poly.pdbx_seq_one_letter_code
_entity_poly.pdbx_strand_id
1 'polypeptide(L)'
;MFGTRGFEATSLDAIAAELGVRKQTILYYFPSKDELLDAVIDEATTELSLELERTLARAGDGWERIDAVVRKAFRIGARRPALLGLLREVTRLGPPHSGRMLADLDPLVKRAQGFLEDEMAAGRLRRHDSAAVLFTAYWAVIGMATEVEAQRILGSEPTLRELVRRRDGVLAVLRAALEPT
;
A
#
# COMPACT_ATOMS: atom_id res chain seq x y z
N MET A 1 6.56 -7.29 -12.63
CA MET A 1 6.06 -6.78 -13.93
C MET A 1 4.68 -6.15 -13.81
N PHE A 2 3.66 -6.78 -13.22
CA PHE A 2 2.31 -6.18 -13.09
C PHE A 2 2.32 -4.81 -12.39
N GLY A 3 3.05 -4.66 -11.30
CA GLY A 3 3.13 -3.38 -10.57
C GLY A 3 4.04 -2.31 -11.19
N THR A 4 4.78 -2.63 -12.26
CA THR A 4 5.70 -1.67 -12.91
C THR A 4 5.30 -1.31 -14.33
N ARG A 5 4.70 -2.25 -15.06
CA ARG A 5 4.27 -2.09 -16.46
C ARG A 5 2.75 -2.09 -16.61
N GLY A 6 2.04 -2.50 -15.57
CA GLY A 6 0.59 -2.74 -15.60
C GLY A 6 0.23 -4.13 -16.11
N PHE A 7 -1.04 -4.51 -15.89
CA PHE A 7 -1.57 -5.82 -16.26
C PHE A 7 -1.64 -5.98 -17.77
N GLU A 8 -2.24 -5.02 -18.48
CA GLU A 8 -2.45 -5.11 -19.92
C GLU A 8 -1.13 -5.19 -20.71
N ALA A 9 -0.12 -4.40 -20.31
CA ALA A 9 1.17 -4.36 -20.97
C ALA A 9 2.10 -5.54 -20.60
N THR A 10 1.66 -6.44 -19.72
CA THR A 10 2.42 -7.61 -19.27
C THR A 10 1.85 -8.87 -19.91
N SER A 11 2.69 -9.63 -20.67
CA SER A 11 2.32 -10.93 -21.24
C SER A 11 2.99 -12.08 -20.48
N LEU A 12 2.39 -13.29 -20.53
CA LEU A 12 3.01 -14.50 -19.97
C LEU A 12 4.33 -14.83 -20.66
N ASP A 13 4.48 -14.51 -21.94
CA ASP A 13 5.75 -14.71 -22.67
C ASP A 13 6.85 -13.79 -22.13
N ALA A 14 6.51 -12.53 -21.83
CA ALA A 14 7.44 -11.57 -21.22
C ALA A 14 7.84 -11.99 -19.80
N ILE A 15 6.90 -12.51 -19.01
CA ILE A 15 7.20 -13.04 -17.67
C ILE A 15 8.10 -14.28 -17.77
N ALA A 16 7.79 -15.20 -18.68
CA ALA A 16 8.57 -16.40 -18.90
C ALA A 16 10.02 -16.07 -19.30
N ALA A 17 10.20 -15.11 -20.21
CA ALA A 17 11.51 -14.63 -20.63
C ALA A 17 12.30 -14.01 -19.46
N GLU A 18 11.67 -13.19 -18.63
CA GLU A 18 12.29 -12.56 -17.44
C GLU A 18 12.75 -13.62 -16.42
N LEU A 19 11.96 -14.68 -16.23
CA LEU A 19 12.25 -15.77 -15.29
C LEU A 19 13.19 -16.84 -15.88
N GLY A 20 13.50 -16.79 -17.17
CA GLY A 20 14.30 -17.82 -17.84
C GLY A 20 13.61 -19.19 -17.95
N VAL A 21 12.28 -19.21 -17.98
CA VAL A 21 11.46 -20.43 -18.08
C VAL A 21 10.63 -20.42 -19.37
N ARG A 22 10.02 -21.56 -19.71
CA ARG A 22 9.08 -21.64 -20.83
C ARG A 22 7.68 -21.17 -20.40
N LYS A 23 6.92 -20.54 -21.29
CA LYS A 23 5.54 -20.15 -21.05
C LYS A 23 4.68 -21.31 -20.53
N GLN A 24 4.87 -22.51 -21.07
CA GLN A 24 4.17 -23.72 -20.63
C GLN A 24 4.41 -24.05 -19.17
N THR A 25 5.59 -23.73 -18.63
CA THR A 25 5.89 -23.88 -17.20
C THR A 25 4.99 -22.96 -16.36
N ILE A 26 4.82 -21.71 -16.79
CA ILE A 26 3.91 -20.77 -16.11
C ILE A 26 2.47 -21.27 -16.20
N LEU A 27 2.02 -21.65 -17.41
CA LEU A 27 0.65 -22.13 -17.65
C LEU A 27 0.33 -23.44 -16.92
N TYR A 28 1.34 -24.24 -16.56
CA TYR A 28 1.16 -25.44 -15.74
C TYR A 28 0.71 -25.08 -14.31
N TYR A 29 1.26 -24.00 -13.73
CA TYR A 29 0.92 -23.56 -12.38
C TYR A 29 -0.23 -22.54 -12.33
N PHE A 30 -0.34 -21.73 -13.37
CA PHE A 30 -1.30 -20.64 -13.50
C PHE A 30 -1.94 -20.69 -14.89
N PRO A 31 -3.10 -21.34 -15.05
CA PRO A 31 -3.77 -21.57 -16.33
C PRO A 31 -4.03 -20.31 -17.16
N SER A 32 -4.07 -19.13 -16.53
CA SER A 32 -4.28 -17.83 -17.19
C SER A 32 -3.40 -16.73 -16.58
N LYS A 33 -3.33 -15.58 -17.28
CA LYS A 33 -2.69 -14.36 -16.77
C LYS A 33 -3.44 -13.80 -15.55
N ASP A 34 -4.75 -13.94 -15.53
CA ASP A 34 -5.62 -13.54 -14.42
C ASP A 34 -5.35 -14.36 -13.17
N GLU A 35 -5.26 -15.70 -13.28
CA GLU A 35 -4.93 -16.56 -12.14
C GLU A 35 -3.52 -16.31 -11.61
N LEU A 36 -2.56 -16.00 -12.48
CA LEU A 36 -1.25 -15.57 -12.04
C LEU A 36 -1.32 -14.21 -11.31
N LEU A 37 -2.12 -13.26 -11.80
CA LEU A 37 -2.31 -11.98 -11.11
C LEU A 37 -2.94 -12.19 -9.74
N ASP A 38 -3.97 -13.03 -9.64
CA ASP A 38 -4.65 -13.34 -8.39
C ASP A 38 -3.68 -13.94 -7.36
N ALA A 39 -2.84 -14.89 -7.76
CA ALA A 39 -1.82 -15.45 -6.88
C ALA A 39 -0.77 -14.40 -6.43
N VAL A 40 -0.42 -13.48 -7.30
CA VAL A 40 0.49 -12.36 -6.96
C VAL A 40 -0.18 -11.36 -6.02
N ILE A 41 -1.50 -11.14 -6.13
CA ILE A 41 -2.29 -10.31 -5.20
C ILE A 41 -2.28 -10.96 -3.82
N ASP A 42 -2.62 -12.26 -3.73
CA ASP A 42 -2.67 -13.00 -2.44
C ASP A 42 -1.33 -12.96 -1.71
N GLU A 43 -0.23 -13.18 -2.41
CA GLU A 43 1.12 -13.10 -1.82
C GLU A 43 1.44 -11.69 -1.36
N ALA A 44 1.14 -10.69 -2.19
CA ALA A 44 1.41 -9.29 -1.91
C ALA A 44 0.61 -8.77 -0.70
N THR A 45 -0.69 -9.09 -0.63
CA THR A 45 -1.58 -8.68 0.48
C THR A 45 -1.21 -9.40 1.77
N THR A 46 -0.88 -10.69 1.71
CA THR A 46 -0.41 -11.46 2.86
C THR A 46 0.87 -10.86 3.45
N GLU A 47 1.87 -10.60 2.62
CA GLU A 47 3.14 -10.05 3.06
C GLU A 47 2.98 -8.63 3.63
N LEU A 48 2.20 -7.78 2.96
CA LEU A 48 1.89 -6.42 3.44
C LEU A 48 1.20 -6.46 4.79
N SER A 49 0.18 -7.30 4.94
CA SER A 49 -0.56 -7.46 6.20
C SER A 49 0.36 -7.89 7.33
N LEU A 50 1.18 -8.93 7.13
CA LEU A 50 2.13 -9.41 8.13
C LEU A 50 3.14 -8.34 8.56
N GLU A 51 3.66 -7.53 7.61
CA GLU A 51 4.61 -6.47 7.92
C GLU A 51 3.97 -5.33 8.73
N LEU A 52 2.74 -4.93 8.38
CA LEU A 52 2.00 -3.88 9.08
C LEU A 52 1.52 -4.37 10.45
N GLU A 53 1.04 -5.59 10.57
CA GLU A 53 0.62 -6.20 11.85
C GLU A 53 1.78 -6.28 12.84
N ARG A 54 2.97 -6.71 12.40
CA ARG A 54 4.17 -6.70 13.25
C ARG A 54 4.53 -5.30 13.73
N THR A 55 4.27 -4.29 12.92
CA THR A 55 4.49 -2.88 13.30
C THR A 55 3.46 -2.43 14.32
N LEU A 56 2.17 -2.72 14.07
CA LEU A 56 1.07 -2.42 14.99
C LEU A 56 1.27 -3.08 16.37
N ALA A 57 1.73 -4.32 16.41
CA ALA A 57 1.94 -5.06 17.66
C ALA A 57 3.12 -4.53 18.50
N ARG A 58 4.05 -3.79 17.90
CA ARG A 58 5.26 -3.29 18.57
C ARG A 58 5.22 -1.78 18.85
N ALA A 59 4.34 -1.06 18.17
CA ALA A 59 4.20 0.37 18.35
C ALA A 59 3.47 0.69 19.66
N GLY A 60 3.77 1.86 20.25
CA GLY A 60 3.05 2.44 21.35
C GLY A 60 1.58 2.72 21.03
N ASP A 61 0.93 3.55 21.83
CA ASP A 61 -0.46 3.96 21.63
C ASP A 61 -0.53 5.34 20.98
N GLY A 62 -1.74 5.77 20.66
CA GLY A 62 -1.99 7.11 20.14
C GLY A 62 -1.22 7.41 18.87
N TRP A 63 -0.62 8.61 18.85
CA TRP A 63 0.13 9.10 17.70
C TRP A 63 1.35 8.23 17.35
N GLU A 64 2.04 7.64 18.35
CA GLU A 64 3.23 6.83 18.10
C GLU A 64 2.95 5.63 17.18
N ARG A 65 1.76 5.01 17.34
CA ARG A 65 1.34 3.89 16.49
C ARG A 65 1.08 4.34 15.06
N ILE A 66 0.43 5.48 14.87
CA ILE A 66 0.17 6.07 13.55
C ILE A 66 1.51 6.39 12.85
N ASP A 67 2.41 7.09 13.54
CA ASP A 67 3.74 7.43 13.02
C ASP A 67 4.51 6.17 12.59
N ALA A 68 4.53 5.14 13.42
CA ALA A 68 5.22 3.88 13.13
C ALA A 68 4.66 3.18 11.88
N VAL A 69 3.33 3.12 11.74
CA VAL A 69 2.66 2.49 10.59
C VAL A 69 2.92 3.27 9.30
N VAL A 70 2.78 4.60 9.32
CA VAL A 70 3.05 5.45 8.15
C VAL A 70 4.51 5.34 7.73
N ARG A 71 5.46 5.43 8.68
CA ARG A 71 6.89 5.23 8.38
C ARG A 71 7.17 3.85 7.80
N LYS A 72 6.50 2.82 8.30
CA LYS A 72 6.64 1.46 7.77
C LYS A 72 6.11 1.37 6.34
N ALA A 73 4.94 1.92 6.05
CA ALA A 73 4.35 1.93 4.71
C ALA A 73 5.27 2.66 3.70
N PHE A 74 5.80 3.83 4.05
CA PHE A 74 6.79 4.53 3.22
C PHE A 74 8.08 3.72 3.00
N ARG A 75 8.54 2.99 4.01
CA ARG A 75 9.73 2.12 3.90
C ARG A 75 9.48 0.95 2.95
N ILE A 76 8.27 0.36 3.01
CA ILE A 76 7.85 -0.68 2.06
C ILE A 76 7.87 -0.10 0.64
N GLY A 77 7.26 1.06 0.42
CA GLY A 77 7.26 1.74 -0.88
C GLY A 77 8.65 2.03 -1.42
N ALA A 78 9.57 2.50 -0.58
CA ALA A 78 10.95 2.78 -0.96
C ALA A 78 11.73 1.52 -1.35
N ARG A 79 11.50 0.40 -0.65
CA ARG A 79 12.22 -0.86 -0.89
C ARG A 79 11.58 -1.71 -1.98
N ARG A 80 10.29 -1.59 -2.15
CA ARG A 80 9.47 -2.44 -3.03
C ARG A 80 8.43 -1.61 -3.79
N PRO A 81 8.87 -0.70 -4.68
CA PRO A 81 7.95 0.18 -5.42
C PRO A 81 6.95 -0.62 -6.27
N ALA A 82 7.35 -1.79 -6.77
CA ALA A 82 6.48 -2.67 -7.54
C ALA A 82 5.29 -3.21 -6.72
N LEU A 83 5.40 -3.34 -5.39
CA LEU A 83 4.29 -3.74 -4.52
C LEU A 83 3.21 -2.65 -4.47
N LEU A 84 3.60 -1.39 -4.22
CA LEU A 84 2.64 -0.29 -4.22
C LEU A 84 2.06 -0.04 -5.61
N GLY A 85 2.88 -0.19 -6.66
CA GLY A 85 2.41 -0.16 -8.05
C GLY A 85 1.38 -1.26 -8.36
N LEU A 86 1.55 -2.46 -7.78
CA LEU A 86 0.57 -3.56 -7.91
C LEU A 86 -0.77 -3.19 -7.24
N LEU A 87 -0.75 -2.69 -6.00
CA LEU A 87 -1.98 -2.27 -5.30
C LEU A 87 -2.74 -1.20 -6.10
N ARG A 88 -2.02 -0.22 -6.65
CA ARG A 88 -2.59 0.81 -7.52
C ARG A 88 -3.19 0.20 -8.79
N GLU A 89 -2.45 -0.68 -9.46
CA GLU A 89 -2.91 -1.33 -10.70
C GLU A 89 -4.16 -2.17 -10.46
N VAL A 90 -4.20 -2.96 -9.40
CA VAL A 90 -5.36 -3.77 -9.02
C VAL A 90 -6.58 -2.89 -8.72
N THR A 91 -6.40 -1.77 -8.04
CA THR A 91 -7.46 -0.78 -7.81
C THR A 91 -7.99 -0.21 -9.13
N ARG A 92 -7.10 0.07 -10.10
CA ARG A 92 -7.44 0.58 -11.43
C ARG A 92 -8.21 -0.45 -12.29
N LEU A 93 -7.83 -1.72 -12.20
CA LEU A 93 -8.50 -2.81 -12.92
C LEU A 93 -9.95 -3.01 -12.46
N GLY A 94 -10.22 -2.78 -11.18
CA GLY A 94 -11.54 -3.02 -10.62
C GLY A 94 -11.85 -4.51 -10.39
N PRO A 95 -13.14 -4.86 -10.15
CA PRO A 95 -13.53 -6.25 -9.95
C PRO A 95 -13.25 -7.13 -11.21
N PRO A 96 -12.91 -8.43 -11.01
CA PRO A 96 -12.91 -9.18 -9.74
C PRO A 96 -11.65 -8.95 -8.88
N HIS A 97 -10.51 -8.56 -9.46
CA HIS A 97 -9.20 -8.50 -8.79
C HIS A 97 -9.17 -7.55 -7.60
N SER A 98 -9.79 -6.35 -7.72
CA SER A 98 -9.88 -5.41 -6.60
C SER A 98 -10.72 -5.95 -5.45
N GLY A 99 -11.77 -6.71 -5.74
CA GLY A 99 -12.60 -7.37 -4.72
C GLY A 99 -11.81 -8.37 -3.89
N ARG A 100 -10.95 -9.17 -4.55
CA ARG A 100 -10.04 -10.12 -3.89
C ARG A 100 -9.07 -9.39 -2.96
N MET A 101 -8.36 -8.40 -3.48
CA MET A 101 -7.44 -7.57 -2.69
C MET A 101 -8.12 -6.94 -1.45
N LEU A 102 -9.34 -6.41 -1.63
CA LEU A 102 -10.09 -5.81 -0.53
C LEU A 102 -10.48 -6.85 0.53
N ALA A 103 -10.90 -8.05 0.13
CA ALA A 103 -11.22 -9.13 1.05
C ALA A 103 -10.01 -9.56 1.89
N ASP A 104 -8.83 -9.66 1.27
CA ASP A 104 -7.60 -10.04 1.96
C ASP A 104 -7.13 -8.97 2.96
N LEU A 105 -7.31 -7.68 2.61
CA LEU A 105 -6.91 -6.55 3.46
C LEU A 105 -7.97 -6.18 4.52
N ASP A 106 -9.21 -6.64 4.40
CA ASP A 106 -10.32 -6.29 5.29
C ASP A 106 -10.00 -6.49 6.79
N PRO A 107 -9.38 -7.61 7.24
CA PRO A 107 -9.04 -7.79 8.65
C PRO A 107 -8.04 -6.73 9.17
N LEU A 108 -7.08 -6.33 8.34
CA LEU A 108 -6.12 -5.28 8.69
C LEU A 108 -6.80 -3.91 8.79
N VAL A 109 -7.65 -3.59 7.80
CA VAL A 109 -8.41 -2.32 7.75
C VAL A 109 -9.32 -2.21 8.97
N LYS A 110 -10.09 -3.26 9.30
CA LYS A 110 -10.98 -3.27 10.49
C LYS A 110 -10.21 -3.05 11.80
N ARG A 111 -9.04 -3.67 11.95
CA ARG A 111 -8.20 -3.43 13.13
C ARG A 111 -7.69 -2.00 13.20
N ALA A 112 -7.29 -1.43 12.08
CA ALA A 112 -6.83 -0.04 12.03
C ALA A 112 -7.98 0.95 12.33
N GLN A 113 -9.18 0.68 11.84
CA GLN A 113 -10.39 1.48 12.17
C GLN A 113 -10.71 1.39 13.66
N GLY A 114 -10.79 0.18 14.21
CA GLY A 114 -11.07 -0.02 15.64
C GLY A 114 -10.05 0.70 16.52
N PHE A 115 -8.76 0.61 16.18
CA PHE A 115 -7.74 1.38 16.90
C PHE A 115 -7.99 2.89 16.86
N LEU A 116 -8.27 3.46 15.69
CA LEU A 116 -8.56 4.90 15.58
C LEU A 116 -9.78 5.30 16.40
N GLU A 117 -10.83 4.51 16.35
CA GLU A 117 -12.09 4.76 17.08
C GLU A 117 -11.88 4.70 18.60
N ASP A 118 -11.12 3.71 19.09
CA ASP A 118 -10.76 3.58 20.51
C ASP A 118 -9.92 4.77 21.00
N GLU A 119 -8.94 5.21 20.22
CA GLU A 119 -8.09 6.36 20.53
C GLU A 119 -8.89 7.68 20.52
N MET A 120 -9.82 7.83 19.58
CA MET A 120 -10.74 8.97 19.50
C MET A 120 -11.74 8.97 20.67
N ALA A 121 -12.26 7.80 21.05
CA ALA A 121 -13.16 7.65 22.18
C ALA A 121 -12.46 7.98 23.51
N ALA A 122 -11.18 7.59 23.63
CA ALA A 122 -10.35 7.90 24.81
C ALA A 122 -9.81 9.34 24.84
N GLY A 123 -10.09 10.17 23.83
CA GLY A 123 -9.62 11.55 23.73
C GLY A 123 -8.12 11.69 23.42
N ARG A 124 -7.42 10.61 23.08
CA ARG A 124 -6.01 10.64 22.67
C ARG A 124 -5.82 11.07 21.22
N LEU A 125 -6.89 10.93 20.41
CA LEU A 125 -6.95 11.50 19.06
C LEU A 125 -8.20 12.38 18.93
N ARG A 126 -8.10 13.37 18.05
CA ARG A 126 -9.24 14.22 17.67
C ARG A 126 -10.26 13.38 16.89
N ARG A 127 -11.54 13.61 17.11
CA ARG A 127 -12.63 12.90 16.44
C ARG A 127 -12.69 13.22 14.95
N HIS A 128 -12.60 12.19 14.14
CA HIS A 128 -12.77 12.19 12.69
C HIS A 128 -13.50 10.91 12.27
N ASP A 129 -13.89 10.84 11.01
CA ASP A 129 -14.29 9.59 10.37
C ASP A 129 -13.04 8.70 10.19
N SER A 130 -13.01 7.55 10.86
CA SER A 130 -11.89 6.62 10.83
C SER A 130 -11.62 6.09 9.41
N ALA A 131 -12.66 5.87 8.60
CA ALA A 131 -12.52 5.45 7.21
C ALA A 131 -11.89 6.55 6.35
N ALA A 132 -12.29 7.81 6.53
CA ALA A 132 -11.70 8.95 5.82
C ALA A 132 -10.22 9.14 6.17
N VAL A 133 -9.84 8.96 7.45
CA VAL A 133 -8.44 9.01 7.89
C VAL A 133 -7.61 7.93 7.19
N LEU A 134 -8.08 6.68 7.20
CA LEU A 134 -7.37 5.55 6.55
C LEU A 134 -7.27 5.73 5.03
N PHE A 135 -8.35 6.16 4.40
CA PHE A 135 -8.37 6.43 2.97
C PHE A 135 -7.37 7.53 2.59
N THR A 136 -7.33 8.62 3.36
CA THR A 136 -6.38 9.72 3.14
C THR A 136 -4.93 9.24 3.30
N ALA A 137 -4.64 8.49 4.37
CA ALA A 137 -3.31 7.94 4.61
C ALA A 137 -2.88 6.95 3.50
N TYR A 138 -3.80 6.07 3.07
CA TYR A 138 -3.57 5.14 1.95
C TYR A 138 -3.16 5.88 0.67
N TRP A 139 -3.96 6.86 0.23
CA TRP A 139 -3.67 7.60 -1.00
C TRP A 139 -2.43 8.48 -0.89
N ALA A 140 -2.15 9.03 0.28
CA ALA A 140 -0.91 9.77 0.50
C ALA A 140 0.33 8.87 0.31
N VAL A 141 0.31 7.64 0.84
CA VAL A 141 1.41 6.68 0.68
C VAL A 141 1.52 6.19 -0.77
N ILE A 142 0.41 5.74 -1.37
CA ILE A 142 0.40 5.22 -2.75
C ILE A 142 0.81 6.31 -3.74
N GLY A 143 0.18 7.48 -3.67
CA GLY A 143 0.46 8.58 -4.61
C GLY A 143 1.91 9.05 -4.52
N MET A 144 2.46 9.18 -3.32
CA MET A 144 3.86 9.59 -3.14
C MET A 144 4.88 8.53 -3.59
N ALA A 145 4.50 7.27 -3.63
CA ALA A 145 5.39 6.20 -4.06
C ALA A 145 5.28 5.87 -5.56
N THR A 146 4.13 6.16 -6.19
CA THR A 146 3.84 5.72 -7.56
C THR A 146 3.65 6.84 -8.58
N GLU A 147 3.27 8.06 -8.14
CA GLU A 147 2.94 9.17 -9.03
C GLU A 147 4.15 10.08 -9.31
N VAL A 148 5.12 9.56 -10.07
CA VAL A 148 6.37 10.30 -10.37
C VAL A 148 6.10 11.59 -11.14
N GLU A 149 5.14 11.60 -12.08
CA GLU A 149 4.82 12.81 -12.87
C GLU A 149 4.13 13.87 -12.01
N ALA A 150 3.21 13.47 -11.12
CA ALA A 150 2.62 14.42 -10.17
C ALA A 150 3.69 15.03 -9.24
N GLN A 151 4.70 14.24 -8.89
CA GLN A 151 5.83 14.70 -8.10
C GLN A 151 6.65 15.77 -8.85
N ARG A 152 6.92 15.56 -10.13
CA ARG A 152 7.64 16.54 -10.97
C ARG A 152 6.90 17.86 -11.12
N ILE A 153 5.56 17.81 -11.30
CA ILE A 153 4.71 19.01 -11.36
C ILE A 153 4.83 19.82 -10.06
N LEU A 154 4.97 19.14 -8.91
CA LEU A 154 5.18 19.80 -7.61
C LEU A 154 6.65 20.18 -7.34
N GLY A 155 7.50 20.14 -8.36
CA GLY A 155 8.91 20.52 -8.26
C GLY A 155 9.78 19.53 -7.47
N SER A 156 9.37 18.28 -7.42
CA SER A 156 10.05 17.25 -6.62
C SER A 156 10.71 16.20 -7.52
N GLU A 157 11.97 15.88 -7.23
CA GLU A 157 12.69 14.79 -7.89
C GLU A 157 12.50 13.45 -7.16
N PRO A 158 12.46 12.30 -7.87
CA PRO A 158 12.24 10.97 -7.27
C PRO A 158 13.51 10.45 -6.57
N THR A 159 13.98 11.17 -5.55
CA THR A 159 15.14 10.79 -4.74
C THR A 159 14.72 10.23 -3.39
N LEU A 160 15.59 9.41 -2.77
CA LEU A 160 15.35 8.89 -1.42
C LEU A 160 15.20 10.04 -0.39
N ARG A 161 15.98 11.11 -0.53
CA ARG A 161 15.89 12.31 0.32
C ARG A 161 14.52 12.95 0.21
N GLU A 162 14.01 13.07 -0.99
CA GLU A 162 12.71 13.65 -1.25
C GLU A 162 11.57 12.76 -0.72
N LEU A 163 11.70 11.44 -0.86
CA LEU A 163 10.74 10.49 -0.28
C LEU A 163 10.67 10.63 1.26
N VAL A 164 11.81 10.79 1.92
CA VAL A 164 11.88 11.04 3.38
C VAL A 164 11.19 12.36 3.72
N ARG A 165 11.47 13.44 2.99
CA ARG A 165 10.84 14.75 3.19
C ARG A 165 9.31 14.67 3.07
N ARG A 166 8.81 13.95 2.08
CA ARG A 166 7.37 13.77 1.86
C ARG A 166 6.72 12.95 2.96
N ARG A 167 7.36 11.85 3.36
CA ARG A 167 6.90 11.07 4.52
C ARG A 167 6.72 11.99 5.74
N ASP A 168 7.71 12.81 6.04
CA ASP A 168 7.66 13.70 7.19
C ASP A 168 6.59 14.79 7.02
N GLY A 169 6.36 15.27 5.79
CA GLY A 169 5.24 16.16 5.44
C GLY A 169 3.87 15.50 5.66
N VAL A 170 3.67 14.25 5.21
CA VAL A 170 2.42 13.50 5.46
C VAL A 170 2.21 13.32 6.94
N LEU A 171 3.25 12.93 7.68
CA LEU A 171 3.17 12.77 9.13
C LEU A 171 2.80 14.09 9.82
N ALA A 172 3.36 15.21 9.40
CA ALA A 172 3.04 16.53 9.96
C ALA A 172 1.56 16.90 9.72
N VAL A 173 1.03 16.65 8.52
CA VAL A 173 -0.39 16.89 8.19
C VAL A 173 -1.31 15.99 9.02
N LEU A 174 -1.03 14.70 9.08
CA LEU A 174 -1.81 13.75 9.86
C LEU A 174 -1.76 14.08 11.36
N ARG A 175 -0.60 14.48 11.85
CA ARG A 175 -0.43 14.88 13.25
C ARG A 175 -1.26 16.11 13.59
N ALA A 176 -1.18 17.15 12.77
CA ALA A 176 -1.96 18.38 12.95
C ALA A 176 -3.48 18.12 12.90
N ALA A 177 -3.92 17.14 12.10
CA ALA A 177 -5.33 16.76 12.03
C ALA A 177 -5.78 15.93 13.23
N LEU A 178 -4.96 15.02 13.74
CA LEU A 178 -5.37 13.98 14.68
C LEU A 178 -4.97 14.24 16.13
N GLU A 179 -3.89 14.99 16.42
CA GLU A 179 -3.57 15.32 17.81
C GLU A 179 -4.60 16.24 18.43
N PRO A 180 -5.02 16.00 19.68
CA PRO A 180 -5.85 16.91 20.44
C PRO A 180 -5.16 18.28 20.59
N THR A 181 -5.95 19.35 20.59
CA THR A 181 -5.48 20.73 20.81
C THR A 181 -5.17 20.92 22.27
#